data_18fb977affd5d1eb64657fc1cc41635a
#
_entry.id   18fb977affd5d1eb64657fc1cc41635a
#
_cell.length_a   1.000
_cell.length_b   1.000
_cell.length_c   1.000
_cell.angle_alpha   90.00
_cell.angle_beta   90.00
_cell.angle_gamma   90.00
#
_symmetry.space_group_name_H-M   'P 1'
#
loop_
_entity.id
_entity.type
_entity.pdbx_description
1 polymer ?
#
loop_
_entity_poly.entity_id
_entity_poly.type
_entity_poly.pdbx_seq_one_letter_code
_entity_poly.pdbx_strand_id
1 'polypeptide(L)'
;MGDFIKLCIISDLEGAKKFLILNPNINISINNDFIFRGACLNGQLEVAKWLLSVKPDIDISAKNEFAFRWACEKGYLEVVQWLLSVKPDINISIYNEVVFRGACANGRLEVAKWLLSMKSDINISVNNHLVFREACCYRHLEVAKWLQSLKPYLYVIEYNENGKYNGFKIREKEEANWEKRKYALHLTLQDKTNLLYHLPIDIAKTVTLFI
;
A
#
# COMPACT_ATOMS: atom_id res chain seq x y z
N MET A 1 -22.60 -0.96 -27.20
CA MET A 1 -22.03 -1.31 -25.84
C MET A 1 -20.53 -1.44 -25.91
N GLY A 2 -19.94 -2.28 -26.77
CA GLY A 2 -18.48 -2.47 -26.85
C GLY A 2 -17.70 -1.17 -27.09
N ASP A 3 -18.16 -0.34 -28.02
CA ASP A 3 -17.51 0.94 -28.31
C ASP A 3 -17.59 1.92 -27.13
N PHE A 4 -18.70 1.96 -26.39
CA PHE A 4 -18.83 2.77 -25.18
C PHE A 4 -17.83 2.33 -24.08
N ILE A 5 -17.74 1.03 -23.85
CA ILE A 5 -16.75 0.47 -22.90
C ILE A 5 -15.34 0.87 -23.34
N LYS A 6 -15.01 0.74 -24.62
CA LYS A 6 -13.71 1.10 -25.17
C LYS A 6 -13.39 2.58 -24.93
N LEU A 7 -14.32 3.49 -25.24
CA LEU A 7 -14.16 4.93 -24.99
C LEU A 7 -13.88 5.23 -23.51
N CYS A 8 -14.61 4.59 -22.61
CA CYS A 8 -14.38 4.74 -21.17
C CYS A 8 -12.98 4.21 -20.73
N ILE A 9 -12.52 3.10 -21.30
CA ILE A 9 -11.22 2.49 -20.95
C ILE A 9 -10.04 3.32 -21.47
N ILE A 10 -10.15 3.90 -22.68
CA ILE A 10 -9.08 4.73 -23.25
C ILE A 10 -9.13 6.20 -22.79
N SER A 11 -10.01 6.53 -21.84
CA SER A 11 -10.20 7.90 -21.30
C SER A 11 -10.72 8.92 -22.33
N ASP A 12 -11.40 8.48 -23.36
CA ASP A 12 -12.10 9.40 -24.28
C ASP A 12 -13.45 9.79 -23.67
N LEU A 13 -13.40 10.70 -22.70
CA LEU A 13 -14.58 11.17 -21.98
C LEU A 13 -15.56 11.89 -22.89
N GLU A 14 -15.08 12.70 -23.82
CA GLU A 14 -15.95 13.43 -24.75
C GLU A 14 -16.61 12.49 -25.75
N GLY A 15 -15.89 11.49 -26.26
CA GLY A 15 -16.43 10.43 -27.07
C GLY A 15 -17.49 9.61 -26.32
N ALA A 16 -17.23 9.25 -25.06
CA ALA A 16 -18.17 8.54 -24.22
C ALA A 16 -19.46 9.34 -23.95
N LYS A 17 -19.34 10.64 -23.66
CA LYS A 17 -20.49 11.55 -23.49
C LYS A 17 -21.34 11.63 -24.77
N LYS A 18 -20.71 11.87 -25.93
CA LYS A 18 -21.41 11.91 -27.23
C LYS A 18 -22.09 10.59 -27.52
N PHE A 19 -21.41 9.47 -27.26
CA PHE A 19 -21.98 8.14 -27.49
C PHE A 19 -23.22 7.90 -26.62
N LEU A 20 -23.21 8.31 -25.37
CA LEU A 20 -24.35 8.19 -24.45
C LEU A 20 -25.54 9.06 -24.90
N ILE A 21 -25.30 10.28 -25.39
CA ILE A 21 -26.33 11.17 -25.94
C ILE A 21 -27.03 10.49 -27.13
N LEU A 22 -26.26 9.86 -28.04
CA LEU A 22 -26.78 9.17 -29.20
C LEU A 22 -27.46 7.83 -28.88
N ASN A 23 -27.16 7.25 -27.72
CA ASN A 23 -27.64 5.95 -27.26
C ASN A 23 -28.17 6.02 -25.81
N PRO A 24 -29.24 6.77 -25.52
CA PRO A 24 -29.68 7.05 -24.14
C PRO A 24 -30.17 5.82 -23.39
N ASN A 25 -30.52 4.74 -24.08
CA ASN A 25 -31.00 3.49 -23.48
C ASN A 25 -29.88 2.50 -23.13
N ILE A 26 -28.61 2.92 -23.21
CA ILE A 26 -27.48 2.05 -22.84
C ILE A 26 -27.51 1.74 -21.35
N ASN A 27 -27.40 0.46 -21.00
CA ASN A 27 -27.29 0.05 -19.60
C ASN A 27 -25.84 0.21 -19.13
N ILE A 28 -25.50 1.36 -18.51
CA ILE A 28 -24.16 1.63 -17.98
C ILE A 28 -23.82 0.82 -16.72
N SER A 29 -24.82 0.24 -16.04
CA SER A 29 -24.66 -0.63 -14.85
C SER A 29 -24.56 -2.12 -15.18
N ILE A 30 -24.30 -2.46 -16.42
CA ILE A 30 -24.17 -3.87 -16.82
C ILE A 30 -23.11 -4.60 -15.97
N ASN A 31 -23.40 -5.85 -15.59
CA ASN A 31 -22.47 -6.72 -14.87
C ASN A 31 -21.90 -6.10 -13.56
N ASN A 32 -22.78 -5.58 -12.71
CA ASN A 32 -22.41 -4.94 -11.46
C ASN A 32 -21.46 -3.75 -11.69
N ASP A 33 -21.90 -2.81 -12.49
CA ASP A 33 -21.16 -1.57 -12.78
C ASP A 33 -19.75 -1.81 -13.35
N PHE A 34 -19.66 -2.79 -14.27
CA PHE A 34 -18.38 -3.20 -14.87
C PHE A 34 -17.63 -2.03 -15.52
N ILE A 35 -18.35 -1.08 -16.15
CA ILE A 35 -17.74 0.07 -16.82
C ILE A 35 -17.09 1.00 -15.80
N PHE A 36 -17.77 1.28 -14.68
CA PHE A 36 -17.24 2.08 -13.57
C PHE A 36 -16.00 1.41 -12.94
N ARG A 37 -16.12 0.11 -12.64
CA ARG A 37 -14.98 -0.65 -12.09
C ARG A 37 -13.80 -0.69 -13.06
N GLY A 38 -14.06 -0.78 -14.35
CA GLY A 38 -13.04 -0.72 -15.39
C GLY A 38 -12.37 0.65 -15.48
N ALA A 39 -13.10 1.75 -15.35
CA ALA A 39 -12.54 3.09 -15.30
C ALA A 39 -11.60 3.24 -14.08
N CYS A 40 -12.02 2.78 -12.90
CA CYS A 40 -11.18 2.81 -11.70
C CYS A 40 -9.92 1.93 -11.83
N LEU A 41 -10.06 0.69 -12.38
CA LEU A 41 -8.97 -0.24 -12.65
C LEU A 41 -7.90 0.34 -13.59
N ASN A 42 -8.30 1.22 -14.50
CA ASN A 42 -7.41 1.85 -15.48
C ASN A 42 -6.98 3.28 -15.09
N GLY A 43 -7.31 3.73 -13.88
CA GLY A 43 -6.92 5.05 -13.38
C GLY A 43 -7.68 6.22 -14.01
N GLN A 44 -8.82 5.97 -14.64
CA GLN A 44 -9.59 6.96 -15.40
C GLN A 44 -10.52 7.75 -14.45
N LEU A 45 -9.94 8.59 -13.62
CA LEU A 45 -10.64 9.32 -12.55
C LEU A 45 -11.81 10.14 -13.08
N GLU A 46 -11.60 10.92 -14.13
CA GLU A 46 -12.64 11.80 -14.67
C GLU A 46 -13.79 11.01 -15.33
N VAL A 47 -13.48 9.88 -15.96
CA VAL A 47 -14.50 8.95 -16.48
C VAL A 47 -15.30 8.34 -15.31
N ALA A 48 -14.63 7.91 -14.24
CA ALA A 48 -15.29 7.34 -13.06
C ALA A 48 -16.22 8.36 -12.38
N LYS A 49 -15.74 9.60 -12.20
CA LYS A 49 -16.55 10.72 -11.66
C LYS A 49 -17.77 11.01 -12.53
N TRP A 50 -17.57 11.08 -13.83
CA TRP A 50 -18.65 11.32 -14.77
C TRP A 50 -19.68 10.19 -14.76
N LEU A 51 -19.27 8.92 -14.79
CA LEU A 51 -20.18 7.78 -14.70
C LEU A 51 -21.02 7.84 -13.42
N LEU A 52 -20.42 8.16 -12.28
CA LEU A 52 -21.14 8.31 -11.01
C LEU A 52 -22.11 9.51 -11.04
N SER A 53 -21.78 10.61 -11.75
CA SER A 53 -22.68 11.76 -11.90
C SER A 53 -23.89 11.46 -12.78
N VAL A 54 -23.72 10.63 -13.79
CA VAL A 54 -24.80 10.19 -14.71
C VAL A 54 -25.68 9.13 -14.04
N LYS A 55 -25.06 8.28 -13.20
CA LYS A 55 -25.75 7.20 -12.48
C LYS A 55 -25.30 7.16 -11.02
N PRO A 56 -25.95 7.94 -10.15
CA PRO A 56 -25.56 8.05 -8.73
C PRO A 56 -25.75 6.78 -7.90
N ASP A 57 -26.52 5.81 -8.38
CA ASP A 57 -26.78 4.52 -7.72
C ASP A 57 -25.78 3.41 -8.11
N ILE A 58 -24.65 3.77 -8.74
CA ILE A 58 -23.53 2.83 -8.96
C ILE A 58 -23.10 2.24 -7.63
N ASP A 59 -23.01 0.90 -7.55
CA ASP A 59 -22.46 0.22 -6.38
C ASP A 59 -20.93 0.26 -6.39
N ILE A 60 -20.37 1.27 -5.73
CA ILE A 60 -18.91 1.47 -5.59
C ILE A 60 -18.25 0.25 -4.93
N SER A 61 -18.97 -0.46 -4.02
CA SER A 61 -18.49 -1.66 -3.32
C SER A 61 -18.71 -2.96 -4.08
N ALA A 62 -19.26 -2.90 -5.29
CA ALA A 62 -19.53 -4.09 -6.10
C ALA A 62 -18.33 -5.04 -6.16
N LYS A 63 -18.60 -6.35 -6.05
CA LYS A 63 -17.57 -7.40 -6.12
C LYS A 63 -16.47 -7.24 -5.05
N ASN A 64 -16.88 -7.01 -3.81
CA ASN A 64 -15.98 -6.91 -2.67
C ASN A 64 -14.96 -5.79 -2.85
N GLU A 65 -15.41 -4.56 -2.98
CA GLU A 65 -14.57 -3.38 -3.15
C GLU A 65 -13.61 -3.47 -4.36
N PHE A 66 -14.05 -4.11 -5.44
CA PHE A 66 -13.21 -4.38 -6.62
C PHE A 66 -12.54 -3.12 -7.15
N ALA A 67 -13.31 -2.02 -7.34
CA ALA A 67 -12.80 -0.76 -7.86
C ALA A 67 -11.65 -0.23 -7.00
N PHE A 68 -11.86 -0.20 -5.68
CA PHE A 68 -10.88 0.29 -4.72
C PHE A 68 -9.62 -0.61 -4.66
N ARG A 69 -9.81 -1.92 -4.52
CA ARG A 69 -8.69 -2.87 -4.44
C ARG A 69 -7.78 -2.80 -5.66
N TRP A 70 -8.35 -2.83 -6.86
CA TRP A 70 -7.56 -2.78 -8.09
C TRP A 70 -6.91 -1.41 -8.33
N ALA A 71 -7.57 -0.31 -7.98
CA ALA A 71 -6.94 1.01 -8.02
C ALA A 71 -5.71 1.05 -7.11
N CYS A 72 -5.78 0.45 -5.90
CA CYS A 72 -4.63 0.32 -5.00
C CYS A 72 -3.51 -0.54 -5.61
N GLU A 73 -3.83 -1.71 -6.15
CA GLU A 73 -2.85 -2.62 -6.77
C GLU A 73 -2.16 -2.02 -8.01
N LYS A 74 -2.88 -1.18 -8.75
CA LYS A 74 -2.33 -0.45 -9.93
C LYS A 74 -1.59 0.82 -9.54
N GLY A 75 -1.79 1.36 -8.33
CA GLY A 75 -1.10 2.55 -7.85
C GLY A 75 -1.81 3.87 -8.18
N TYR A 76 -3.08 3.86 -8.53
CA TYR A 76 -3.84 5.04 -8.89
C TYR A 76 -4.32 5.80 -7.64
N LEU A 77 -3.39 6.48 -6.96
CA LEU A 77 -3.62 7.12 -5.67
C LEU A 77 -4.80 8.11 -5.69
N GLU A 78 -4.92 8.92 -6.73
CA GLU A 78 -6.02 9.89 -6.87
C GLU A 78 -7.39 9.20 -6.95
N VAL A 79 -7.48 8.08 -7.69
CA VAL A 79 -8.71 7.27 -7.75
C VAL A 79 -9.03 6.67 -6.39
N VAL A 80 -8.01 6.13 -5.70
CA VAL A 80 -8.16 5.54 -4.36
C VAL A 80 -8.67 6.57 -3.35
N GLN A 81 -8.07 7.76 -3.32
CA GLN A 81 -8.47 8.87 -2.45
C GLN A 81 -9.88 9.34 -2.75
N TRP A 82 -10.22 9.51 -4.04
CA TRP A 82 -11.55 9.89 -4.46
C TRP A 82 -12.60 8.84 -4.08
N LEU A 83 -12.37 7.55 -4.34
CA LEU A 83 -13.30 6.48 -3.96
C LEU A 83 -13.60 6.50 -2.46
N LEU A 84 -12.59 6.67 -1.62
CA LEU A 84 -12.78 6.75 -0.17
C LEU A 84 -13.50 8.05 0.24
N SER A 85 -13.34 9.15 -0.50
CA SER A 85 -14.05 10.41 -0.21
C SER A 85 -15.55 10.31 -0.52
N VAL A 86 -15.95 9.55 -1.55
CA VAL A 86 -17.37 9.35 -1.91
C VAL A 86 -18.00 8.18 -1.17
N LYS A 87 -17.20 7.22 -0.68
CA LYS A 87 -17.65 6.08 0.11
C LYS A 87 -16.69 5.84 1.28
N PRO A 88 -16.83 6.57 2.40
CA PRO A 88 -15.90 6.51 3.54
C PRO A 88 -15.90 5.18 4.30
N ASP A 89 -16.93 4.35 4.13
CA ASP A 89 -17.11 3.05 4.77
C ASP A 89 -16.47 1.88 3.99
N ILE A 90 -15.69 2.17 2.93
CA ILE A 90 -14.88 1.15 2.24
C ILE A 90 -13.98 0.43 3.26
N ASN A 91 -14.06 -0.90 3.27
CA ASN A 91 -13.25 -1.70 4.19
C ASN A 91 -11.81 -1.85 3.69
N ILE A 92 -10.92 -0.99 4.18
CA ILE A 92 -9.49 -1.00 3.84
C ILE A 92 -8.80 -2.31 4.28
N SER A 93 -9.28 -2.94 5.38
CA SER A 93 -8.70 -4.18 5.94
C SER A 93 -9.35 -5.46 5.42
N ILE A 94 -10.12 -5.38 4.34
CA ILE A 94 -10.79 -6.55 3.77
C ILE A 94 -9.80 -7.70 3.53
N TYR A 95 -10.21 -8.92 3.90
CA TYR A 95 -9.42 -10.15 3.68
C TYR A 95 -7.97 -10.08 4.19
N ASN A 96 -7.79 -9.77 5.48
CA ASN A 96 -6.46 -9.74 6.11
C ASN A 96 -5.46 -8.84 5.37
N GLU A 97 -5.84 -7.59 5.19
CA GLU A 97 -4.99 -6.55 4.62
C GLU A 97 -4.63 -6.78 3.13
N VAL A 98 -5.50 -7.49 2.37
CA VAL A 98 -5.26 -7.77 0.93
C VAL A 98 -4.98 -6.50 0.13
N VAL A 99 -5.66 -5.40 0.44
CA VAL A 99 -5.48 -4.13 -0.27
C VAL A 99 -4.08 -3.58 -0.06
N PHE A 100 -3.63 -3.51 1.19
CA PHE A 100 -2.29 -3.05 1.54
C PHE A 100 -1.20 -3.98 0.97
N ARG A 101 -1.40 -5.29 1.12
CA ARG A 101 -0.51 -6.30 0.55
C ARG A 101 -0.39 -6.17 -0.96
N GLY A 102 -1.52 -6.03 -1.66
CA GLY A 102 -1.56 -5.87 -3.11
C GLY A 102 -0.79 -4.63 -3.58
N ALA A 103 -0.95 -3.50 -2.90
CA ALA A 103 -0.17 -2.30 -3.18
C ALA A 103 1.34 -2.54 -2.99
N CYS A 104 1.75 -3.16 -1.89
CA CYS A 104 3.15 -3.47 -1.62
C CYS A 104 3.74 -4.47 -2.62
N ALA A 105 3.02 -5.57 -2.91
CA ALA A 105 3.45 -6.62 -3.84
C ALA A 105 3.58 -6.14 -5.29
N ASN A 106 2.87 -5.06 -5.65
CA ASN A 106 2.97 -4.43 -6.96
C ASN A 106 3.84 -3.16 -6.97
N GLY A 107 4.59 -2.88 -5.89
CA GLY A 107 5.52 -1.76 -5.81
C GLY A 107 4.87 -0.38 -5.70
N ARG A 108 3.63 -0.29 -5.25
CA ARG A 108 2.86 0.96 -5.18
C ARG A 108 3.10 1.68 -3.86
N LEU A 109 4.33 2.17 -3.68
CA LEU A 109 4.82 2.74 -2.43
C LEU A 109 3.93 3.87 -1.88
N GLU A 110 3.53 4.81 -2.73
CA GLU A 110 2.73 5.96 -2.28
C GLU A 110 1.32 5.55 -1.83
N VAL A 111 0.70 4.59 -2.54
CA VAL A 111 -0.59 4.01 -2.11
C VAL A 111 -0.41 3.26 -0.78
N ALA A 112 0.66 2.46 -0.63
CA ALA A 112 0.92 1.72 0.61
C ALA A 112 1.15 2.67 1.80
N LYS A 113 1.93 3.73 1.63
CA LYS A 113 2.13 4.77 2.66
C LYS A 113 0.82 5.46 3.03
N TRP A 114 0.04 5.82 2.02
CA TRP A 114 -1.25 6.48 2.24
C TRP A 114 -2.23 5.56 2.99
N LEU A 115 -2.37 4.28 2.58
CA LEU A 115 -3.21 3.31 3.29
C LEU A 115 -2.81 3.17 4.76
N LEU A 116 -1.51 3.08 5.06
CA LEU A 116 -1.01 2.99 6.43
C LEU A 116 -1.26 4.28 7.22
N SER A 117 -1.27 5.44 6.58
CA SER A 117 -1.61 6.71 7.23
C SER A 117 -3.10 6.82 7.57
N MET A 118 -3.97 6.26 6.72
CA MET A 118 -5.42 6.22 6.94
C MET A 118 -5.81 5.21 8.01
N LYS A 119 -5.05 4.11 8.12
CA LYS A 119 -5.27 3.03 9.07
C LYS A 119 -3.94 2.54 9.64
N SER A 120 -3.53 3.15 10.76
CA SER A 120 -2.22 2.91 11.39
C SER A 120 -2.08 1.53 12.05
N ASP A 121 -3.19 0.81 12.27
CA ASP A 121 -3.22 -0.53 12.86
C ASP A 121 -3.15 -1.67 11.82
N ILE A 122 -2.88 -1.36 10.55
CA ILE A 122 -2.61 -2.38 9.52
C ILE A 122 -1.51 -3.32 9.99
N ASN A 123 -1.81 -4.62 10.02
CA ASN A 123 -0.83 -5.63 10.42
C ASN A 123 0.14 -5.96 9.27
N ILE A 124 1.25 -5.22 9.20
CA ILE A 124 2.29 -5.45 8.18
C ILE A 124 3.01 -6.80 8.31
N SER A 125 2.82 -7.51 9.43
CA SER A 125 3.43 -8.83 9.70
C SER A 125 2.45 -9.99 9.46
N VAL A 126 1.28 -9.72 8.91
CA VAL A 126 0.25 -10.73 8.62
C VAL A 126 0.81 -11.87 7.74
N ASN A 127 0.29 -13.07 7.92
CA ASN A 127 0.64 -14.25 7.13
C ASN A 127 2.16 -14.48 7.02
N ASN A 128 2.83 -14.55 8.18
CA ASN A 128 4.27 -14.77 8.24
C ASN A 128 5.07 -13.74 7.41
N HIS A 129 4.77 -12.46 7.64
CA HIS A 129 5.45 -11.34 6.99
C HIS A 129 5.34 -11.32 5.46
N LEU A 130 4.21 -11.82 4.94
CA LEU A 130 4.01 -12.00 3.51
C LEU A 130 4.22 -10.70 2.72
N VAL A 131 3.78 -9.56 3.27
CA VAL A 131 3.93 -8.24 2.63
C VAL A 131 5.39 -7.92 2.33
N PHE A 132 6.29 -8.10 3.32
CA PHE A 132 7.71 -7.85 3.13
C PHE A 132 8.36 -8.87 2.18
N ARG A 133 7.99 -10.15 2.33
CA ARG A 133 8.49 -11.22 1.47
C ARG A 133 8.13 -11.00 0.00
N GLU A 134 6.88 -10.66 -0.31
CA GLU A 134 6.43 -10.37 -1.68
C GLU A 134 7.14 -9.16 -2.26
N ALA A 135 7.26 -8.05 -1.52
CA ALA A 135 8.00 -6.87 -1.96
C ALA A 135 9.46 -7.22 -2.35
N CYS A 136 10.13 -8.05 -1.54
CA CYS A 136 11.48 -8.52 -1.82
C CYS A 136 11.54 -9.48 -3.02
N CYS A 137 10.65 -10.48 -3.08
CA CYS A 137 10.63 -11.48 -4.15
C CYS A 137 10.33 -10.87 -5.51
N TYR A 138 9.42 -9.90 -5.58
CA TYR A 138 9.08 -9.19 -6.81
C TYR A 138 10.03 -8.00 -7.09
N ARG A 139 11.08 -7.84 -6.26
CA ARG A 139 12.12 -6.80 -6.41
C ARG A 139 11.60 -5.36 -6.32
N HIS A 140 10.52 -5.14 -5.59
CA HIS A 140 10.03 -3.79 -5.28
C HIS A 140 10.84 -3.21 -4.11
N LEU A 141 12.13 -2.94 -4.36
CA LEU A 141 13.10 -2.62 -3.31
C LEU A 141 12.78 -1.35 -2.53
N GLU A 142 12.14 -0.36 -3.14
CA GLU A 142 11.74 0.86 -2.44
C GLU A 142 10.64 0.58 -1.40
N VAL A 143 9.66 -0.28 -1.75
CA VAL A 143 8.66 -0.76 -0.80
C VAL A 143 9.32 -1.61 0.30
N ALA A 144 10.23 -2.52 -0.07
CA ALA A 144 10.92 -3.36 0.89
C ALA A 144 11.76 -2.54 1.89
N LYS A 145 12.51 -1.54 1.43
CA LYS A 145 13.28 -0.61 2.27
C LYS A 145 12.36 0.19 3.20
N TRP A 146 11.24 0.67 2.69
CA TRP A 146 10.26 1.37 3.51
C TRP A 146 9.68 0.45 4.59
N LEU A 147 9.26 -0.78 4.25
CA LEU A 147 8.79 -1.77 5.24
C LEU A 147 9.88 -2.12 6.26
N GLN A 148 11.14 -2.23 5.83
CA GLN A 148 12.29 -2.41 6.73
C GLN A 148 12.42 -1.23 7.69
N SER A 149 12.25 0.01 7.24
CA SER A 149 12.31 1.19 8.11
C SER A 149 11.22 1.21 9.18
N LEU A 150 10.06 0.57 8.92
CA LEU A 150 8.99 0.41 9.91
C LEU A 150 9.32 -0.68 10.96
N LYS A 151 10.13 -1.68 10.61
CA LYS A 151 10.53 -2.79 11.49
C LYS A 151 12.02 -3.14 11.32
N PRO A 152 12.94 -2.23 11.64
CA PRO A 152 14.36 -2.37 11.33
C PRO A 152 15.05 -3.52 12.09
N TYR A 153 14.49 -3.91 13.23
CA TYR A 153 14.98 -5.04 14.02
C TYR A 153 14.50 -6.40 13.51
N LEU A 154 13.51 -6.44 12.61
CA LEU A 154 12.89 -7.67 12.12
C LEU A 154 13.27 -7.97 10.68
N TYR A 155 13.22 -6.98 9.80
CA TYR A 155 13.45 -7.14 8.37
C TYR A 155 14.88 -6.75 7.98
N VAL A 156 15.52 -7.58 7.18
CA VAL A 156 16.87 -7.36 6.65
C VAL A 156 16.83 -7.53 5.13
N ILE A 157 17.37 -6.54 4.42
CA ILE A 157 17.61 -6.63 2.98
C ILE A 157 19.10 -6.88 2.80
N GLU A 158 19.45 -7.91 2.05
CA GLU A 158 20.82 -8.34 1.83
C GLU A 158 21.33 -7.85 0.46
N TYR A 159 22.59 -7.41 0.44
CA TYR A 159 23.27 -6.96 -0.75
C TYR A 159 24.59 -7.73 -0.89
N ASN A 160 25.01 -8.00 -2.13
CA ASN A 160 26.32 -8.59 -2.41
C ASN A 160 27.44 -7.54 -2.29
N GLU A 161 28.68 -7.98 -2.46
CA GLU A 161 29.89 -7.15 -2.37
C GLU A 161 29.86 -5.94 -3.32
N ASN A 162 29.13 -6.03 -4.44
CA ASN A 162 28.97 -4.96 -5.42
C ASN A 162 27.75 -4.04 -5.13
N GLY A 163 27.12 -4.16 -3.95
CA GLY A 163 25.94 -3.38 -3.56
C GLY A 163 24.65 -3.76 -4.29
N LYS A 164 24.62 -4.89 -5.01
CA LYS A 164 23.43 -5.37 -5.70
C LYS A 164 22.59 -6.23 -4.77
N TYR A 165 21.27 -6.05 -4.83
CA TYR A 165 20.31 -6.86 -4.06
C TYR A 165 20.58 -8.36 -4.24
N ASN A 166 20.73 -9.07 -3.13
CA ASN A 166 21.06 -10.49 -3.07
C ASN A 166 19.97 -11.34 -2.40
N GLY A 167 19.16 -10.74 -1.55
CA GLY A 167 18.11 -11.45 -0.85
C GLY A 167 17.52 -10.66 0.31
N PHE A 168 16.82 -11.37 1.18
CA PHE A 168 16.28 -10.83 2.42
C PHE A 168 16.27 -11.90 3.52
N LYS A 169 16.27 -11.42 4.76
CA LYS A 169 16.09 -12.25 5.96
C LYS A 169 14.99 -11.65 6.84
N ILE A 170 14.20 -12.52 7.47
CA ILE A 170 13.31 -12.16 8.55
C ILE A 170 13.89 -12.80 9.81
N ARG A 171 14.26 -11.99 10.80
CA ARG A 171 14.87 -12.47 12.03
C ARG A 171 13.87 -13.24 12.87
N GLU A 172 14.34 -14.28 13.54
CA GLU A 172 13.54 -15.00 14.54
C GLU A 172 13.18 -14.10 15.72
N LYS A 173 12.12 -14.45 16.45
CA LYS A 173 11.59 -13.62 17.54
C LYS A 173 12.64 -13.26 18.58
N GLU A 174 13.52 -14.18 18.93
CA GLU A 174 14.60 -13.95 19.92
C GLU A 174 15.66 -13.02 19.38
N GLU A 175 16.14 -13.26 18.15
CA GLU A 175 17.10 -12.40 17.44
C GLU A 175 16.51 -11.00 17.22
N ALA A 176 15.24 -10.91 16.84
CA ALA A 176 14.55 -9.63 16.65
C ALA A 176 14.39 -8.86 17.98
N ASN A 177 14.12 -9.55 19.08
CA ASN A 177 14.05 -8.92 20.41
C ASN A 177 15.42 -8.40 20.88
N TRP A 178 16.48 -9.14 20.60
CA TRP A 178 17.83 -8.70 20.91
C TRP A 178 18.24 -7.47 20.11
N GLU A 179 18.00 -7.48 18.80
CA GLU A 179 18.25 -6.35 17.91
C GLU A 179 17.40 -5.12 18.28
N LYS A 180 16.14 -5.32 18.66
CA LYS A 180 15.29 -4.24 19.17
C LYS A 180 15.87 -3.58 20.41
N ARG A 181 16.40 -4.35 21.36
CA ARG A 181 17.05 -3.83 22.56
C ARG A 181 18.32 -3.06 22.22
N LYS A 182 19.14 -3.60 21.32
CA LYS A 182 20.35 -2.95 20.82
C LYS A 182 20.04 -1.61 20.13
N TYR A 183 19.02 -1.58 19.29
CA TYR A 183 18.57 -0.36 18.60
C TYR A 183 18.05 0.70 19.59
N ALA A 184 17.23 0.29 20.55
CA ALA A 184 16.76 1.18 21.61
C ALA A 184 17.91 1.75 22.46
N LEU A 185 18.92 0.92 22.76
CA LEU A 185 20.12 1.35 23.48
C LEU A 185 20.92 2.36 22.64
N HIS A 186 21.09 2.12 21.35
CA HIS A 186 21.79 3.03 20.44
C HIS A 186 21.11 4.41 20.36
N LEU A 187 19.78 4.45 20.23
CA LEU A 187 19.01 5.71 20.24
C LEU A 187 19.16 6.46 21.58
N THR A 188 19.11 5.74 22.70
CA THR A 188 19.31 6.35 24.01
C THR A 188 20.73 6.86 24.23
N LEU A 189 21.72 6.28 23.58
CA LEU A 189 23.11 6.75 23.61
C LEU A 189 23.34 7.96 22.70
N GLN A 190 22.66 8.03 21.53
CA GLN A 190 22.72 9.20 20.65
C GLN A 190 22.05 10.44 21.28
N ASP A 191 20.92 10.28 21.97
CA ASP A 191 20.25 11.37 22.69
C ASP A 191 21.00 11.83 23.95
N LYS A 192 21.96 11.04 24.45
CA LYS A 192 22.60 11.22 25.74
C LYS A 192 24.12 11.41 25.69
N THR A 193 24.60 12.24 24.77
CA THR A 193 25.98 12.76 24.91
C THR A 193 26.22 13.51 26.23
N ASN A 194 25.18 13.77 27.02
CA ASN A 194 25.25 14.44 28.34
C ASN A 194 24.95 13.55 29.55
N LEU A 195 24.59 12.28 29.42
CA LEU A 195 24.16 11.42 30.56
C LEU A 195 25.09 10.25 30.90
N LEU A 196 26.12 9.99 30.09
CA LEU A 196 27.15 8.97 30.39
C LEU A 196 27.92 9.24 31.70
N TYR A 197 27.92 10.48 32.20
CA TYR A 197 28.58 10.87 33.43
C TYR A 197 27.83 10.46 34.71
N HIS A 198 26.62 9.95 34.62
CA HIS A 198 25.78 9.58 35.77
C HIS A 198 25.41 8.10 35.87
N LEU A 199 25.91 7.24 34.95
CA LEU A 199 25.67 5.80 35.05
C LEU A 199 26.65 5.16 36.05
N PRO A 200 26.18 4.21 36.89
CA PRO A 200 27.06 3.38 37.71
C PRO A 200 28.12 2.69 36.84
N ILE A 201 29.35 2.63 37.34
CA ILE A 201 30.56 2.12 36.64
C ILE A 201 30.33 0.72 36.03
N ASP A 202 29.51 -0.11 36.67
CA ASP A 202 29.20 -1.48 36.22
C ASP A 202 28.31 -1.52 34.97
N ILE A 203 27.42 -0.54 34.81
CA ILE A 203 26.58 -0.39 33.63
C ILE A 203 27.37 0.23 32.47
N ALA A 204 28.26 1.19 32.76
CA ALA A 204 29.14 1.80 31.77
C ALA A 204 30.10 0.77 31.16
N LYS A 205 30.65 -0.15 31.95
CA LYS A 205 31.52 -1.25 31.48
C LYS A 205 30.78 -2.24 30.58
N THR A 206 29.51 -2.53 30.88
CA THR A 206 28.67 -3.44 30.04
C THR A 206 28.35 -2.80 28.71
N VAL A 207 28.14 -1.48 28.67
CA VAL A 207 27.87 -0.73 27.41
C VAL A 207 29.12 -0.63 26.55
N THR A 208 30.33 -0.46 27.16
CA THR A 208 31.61 -0.35 26.42
C THR A 208 32.06 -1.68 25.80
N LEU A 209 31.59 -2.82 26.32
CA LEU A 209 31.87 -4.15 25.76
C LEU A 209 31.02 -4.49 24.50
N PHE A 210 30.04 -3.65 24.15
CA PHE A 210 29.12 -3.84 23.02
C PHE A 210 29.21 -2.72 21.97
N ILE A 211 30.16 -1.78 22.10
CA ILE A 211 30.55 -0.80 21.08
C ILE A 211 31.88 -1.23 20.48
#